data_8395f064159b913b51302ca546bc1619
#
_entry.id   8395f064159b913b51302ca546bc1619
#
_cell.length_a   1.000
_cell.length_b   1.000
_cell.length_c   1.000
_cell.angle_alpha   90.00
_cell.angle_beta   90.00
_cell.angle_gamma   90.00
#
_symmetry.space_group_name_H-M   'P 1'
#
loop_
_entity.id
_entity.type
_entity.pdbx_description
1 polymer ?
#
loop_
_entity_poly.entity_id
_entity_poly.type
_entity_poly.pdbx_seq_one_letter_code
_entity_poly.pdbx_strand_id
1 'polypeptide(L)'
;MTTVVSASQQLDAVGDRLGTGTGLASEIFAVVDILNRESGLRRAVSDTSSEARARQGLMDAVFASKVSPDCRELLGETTTCKWRSPAALTRALERQGVRAVLRGARQADRFEAVADELFHVSRLVRGQAALQVALGDPNRSVADRQELLTTLVGDCVGEDTLTLARRAVVASDSTFEQEIDGYLHIAAEMADRKRAIVTTARALTDVQRAEVVKQLERITGSPIELSEVVDPAVLGGALINLGDEVIDSTVAHR
;
A
#
# COMPACT_ATOMS: atom_id res chain seq x y z
N MET A 1 27.10 0.96 10.40
CA MET A 1 26.73 0.90 8.97
C MET A 1 25.31 1.44 8.83
N THR A 2 25.13 2.61 8.23
CA THR A 2 23.81 3.20 8.04
C THR A 2 23.15 2.43 6.89
N THR A 3 22.14 1.64 7.20
CA THR A 3 21.34 0.92 6.17
C THR A 3 20.66 1.98 5.30
N VAL A 4 21.01 2.05 4.02
CA VAL A 4 20.35 2.94 3.06
C VAL A 4 18.94 2.39 2.84
N VAL A 5 17.94 3.06 3.39
CA VAL A 5 16.53 2.72 3.20
C VAL A 5 16.18 2.92 1.72
N SER A 6 15.58 1.93 1.09
CA SER A 6 15.16 2.06 -0.32
C SER A 6 13.99 3.05 -0.45
N ALA A 7 13.86 3.67 -1.64
CA ALA A 7 12.74 4.57 -1.94
C ALA A 7 11.36 3.90 -1.70
N SER A 8 11.23 2.61 -2.00
CA SER A 8 10.00 1.84 -1.72
C SER A 8 9.75 1.69 -0.23
N GLN A 9 10.78 1.44 0.57
CA GLN A 9 10.63 1.35 2.04
C GLN A 9 10.29 2.70 2.68
N GLN A 10 10.80 3.81 2.13
CA GLN A 10 10.40 5.16 2.56
C GLN A 10 8.91 5.38 2.32
N LEU A 11 8.40 5.02 1.12
CA LEU A 11 6.98 5.10 0.83
C LEU A 11 6.14 4.13 1.68
N ASP A 12 6.63 2.93 1.98
CA ASP A 12 5.96 2.00 2.87
C ASP A 12 5.74 2.63 4.25
N ALA A 13 6.75 3.28 4.81
CA ALA A 13 6.67 3.94 6.11
C ALA A 13 5.68 5.14 6.11
N VAL A 14 5.58 5.89 5.01
CA VAL A 14 4.57 6.94 4.86
C VAL A 14 3.19 6.32 4.70
N GLY A 15 3.04 5.37 3.78
CA GLY A 15 1.78 4.69 3.52
C GLY A 15 1.17 4.06 4.78
N ASP A 16 1.99 3.52 5.68
CA ASP A 16 1.52 2.89 6.92
C ASP A 16 0.90 3.89 7.93
N ARG A 17 1.13 5.21 7.74
CA ARG A 17 0.53 6.28 8.56
C ARG A 17 -0.75 6.86 7.96
N LEU A 18 -0.98 6.64 6.67
CA LEU A 18 -2.09 7.21 5.93
C LEU A 18 -3.36 6.37 6.08
N GLY A 19 -4.45 6.89 5.56
CA GLY A 19 -5.72 6.17 5.44
C GLY A 19 -5.59 4.84 4.73
N THR A 20 -6.62 4.03 4.82
CA THR A 20 -6.63 2.64 4.33
C THR A 20 -7.86 2.35 3.48
N GLY A 21 -7.85 1.20 2.82
CA GLY A 21 -9.01 0.69 2.09
C GLY A 21 -9.04 1.05 0.62
N THR A 22 -10.13 0.64 -0.01
CA THR A 22 -10.33 0.71 -1.47
C THR A 22 -10.44 2.14 -1.99
N GLY A 23 -10.91 3.08 -1.18
CA GLY A 23 -11.02 4.49 -1.56
C GLY A 23 -9.67 5.13 -1.87
N LEU A 24 -8.74 5.10 -0.90
CA LEU A 24 -7.37 5.62 -1.10
C LEU A 24 -6.65 4.84 -2.21
N ALA A 25 -6.81 3.51 -2.25
CA ALA A 25 -6.22 2.67 -3.28
C ALA A 25 -6.67 3.08 -4.68
N SER A 26 -7.97 3.36 -4.87
CA SER A 26 -8.52 3.79 -6.17
C SER A 26 -7.91 5.11 -6.64
N GLU A 27 -7.70 6.07 -5.73
CA GLU A 27 -7.01 7.33 -6.06
C GLU A 27 -5.57 7.07 -6.50
N ILE A 28 -4.82 6.25 -5.75
CA ILE A 28 -3.43 5.90 -6.07
C ILE A 28 -3.36 5.20 -7.43
N PHE A 29 -4.24 4.22 -7.69
CA PHE A 29 -4.29 3.52 -8.97
C PHE A 29 -4.63 4.45 -10.13
N ALA A 30 -5.55 5.41 -9.95
CA ALA A 30 -5.87 6.42 -10.96
C ALA A 30 -4.64 7.30 -11.28
N VAL A 31 -3.85 7.68 -10.27
CA VAL A 31 -2.59 8.40 -10.47
C VAL A 31 -1.59 7.56 -11.26
N VAL A 32 -1.43 6.27 -10.91
CA VAL A 32 -0.55 5.33 -11.64
C VAL A 32 -0.96 5.23 -13.10
N ASP A 33 -2.26 5.13 -13.39
CA ASP A 33 -2.79 5.03 -14.75
C ASP A 33 -2.49 6.29 -15.57
N ILE A 34 -2.61 7.47 -14.97
CA ILE A 34 -2.24 8.73 -15.62
C ILE A 34 -0.74 8.77 -15.89
N LEU A 35 0.10 8.42 -14.90
CA LEU A 35 1.55 8.39 -15.07
C LEU A 35 2.00 7.36 -16.12
N ASN A 36 1.30 6.24 -16.26
CA ASN A 36 1.61 5.23 -17.27
C ASN A 36 1.23 5.71 -18.68
N ARG A 37 0.12 6.43 -18.83
CA ARG A 37 -0.30 7.03 -20.11
C ARG A 37 0.57 8.22 -20.50
N GLU A 38 0.93 9.08 -19.55
CA GLU A 38 1.65 10.33 -19.77
C GLU A 38 3.15 10.15 -19.48
N SER A 39 3.88 9.54 -20.44
CA SER A 39 5.31 9.23 -20.26
C SER A 39 6.19 10.47 -20.01
N GLY A 40 5.80 11.64 -20.53
CA GLY A 40 6.46 12.92 -20.28
C GLY A 40 6.32 13.35 -18.82
N LEU A 41 5.10 13.30 -18.27
CA LEU A 41 4.83 13.61 -16.88
C LEU A 41 5.59 12.64 -15.96
N ARG A 42 5.47 11.33 -16.22
CA ARG A 42 6.18 10.29 -15.45
C ARG A 42 7.68 10.54 -15.39
N ARG A 43 8.30 10.91 -16.53
CA ARG A 43 9.72 11.25 -16.59
C ARG A 43 10.04 12.49 -15.77
N ALA A 44 9.27 13.56 -15.92
CA ALA A 44 9.51 14.82 -15.23
C ALA A 44 9.41 14.69 -13.71
N VAL A 45 8.45 13.94 -13.17
CA VAL A 45 8.29 13.75 -11.70
C VAL A 45 9.31 12.78 -11.10
N SER A 46 9.94 11.93 -11.93
CA SER A 46 10.99 10.99 -11.49
C SER A 46 12.41 11.48 -11.74
N ASP A 47 12.58 12.61 -12.41
CA ASP A 47 13.88 13.16 -12.76
C ASP A 47 14.61 13.74 -11.55
N THR A 48 15.63 13.02 -11.08
CA THR A 48 16.43 13.42 -9.92
C THR A 48 17.42 14.56 -10.22
N SER A 49 17.56 14.98 -11.48
CA SER A 49 18.33 16.18 -11.85
C SER A 49 17.60 17.47 -11.53
N SER A 50 16.28 17.41 -11.44
CA SER A 50 15.40 18.52 -11.04
C SER A 50 15.28 18.59 -9.52
N GLU A 51 15.08 19.81 -8.98
CA GLU A 51 14.84 20.00 -7.55
C GLU A 51 13.55 19.30 -7.10
N ALA A 52 13.55 18.69 -5.89
CA ALA A 52 12.39 18.01 -5.32
C ALA A 52 11.16 18.94 -5.26
N ARG A 53 11.35 20.23 -4.93
CA ARG A 53 10.28 21.22 -4.88
C ARG A 53 9.63 21.46 -6.26
N ALA A 54 10.41 21.45 -7.33
CA ALA A 54 9.87 21.59 -8.69
C ALA A 54 9.04 20.38 -9.09
N ARG A 55 9.53 19.16 -8.78
CA ARG A 55 8.80 17.91 -8.99
C ARG A 55 7.49 17.87 -8.18
N GLN A 56 7.53 18.32 -6.92
CA GLN A 56 6.35 18.43 -6.07
C GLN A 56 5.33 19.42 -6.65
N GLY A 57 5.79 20.62 -7.08
CA GLY A 57 4.91 21.59 -7.72
C GLY A 57 4.21 21.04 -8.97
N LEU A 58 4.91 20.21 -9.77
CA LEU A 58 4.31 19.54 -10.92
C LEU A 58 3.25 18.50 -10.51
N MET A 59 3.54 17.67 -9.49
CA MET A 59 2.56 16.71 -8.96
C MET A 59 1.34 17.42 -8.40
N ASP A 60 1.53 18.48 -7.61
CA ASP A 60 0.45 19.27 -7.05
C ASP A 60 -0.41 19.93 -8.14
N ALA A 61 0.20 20.50 -9.18
CA ALA A 61 -0.53 21.13 -10.28
C ALA A 61 -1.45 20.16 -11.03
N VAL A 62 -1.07 18.88 -11.11
CA VAL A 62 -1.85 17.86 -11.86
C VAL A 62 -2.89 17.18 -10.95
N PHE A 63 -2.54 16.88 -9.70
CA PHE A 63 -3.30 15.96 -8.85
C PHE A 63 -3.94 16.60 -7.62
N ALA A 64 -3.44 17.72 -7.07
CA ALA A 64 -3.86 18.21 -5.75
C ALA A 64 -5.37 18.46 -5.59
N SER A 65 -6.07 18.86 -6.67
CA SER A 65 -7.52 19.08 -6.66
C SER A 65 -8.36 17.82 -6.92
N LYS A 66 -7.71 16.68 -7.19
CA LYS A 66 -8.37 15.45 -7.66
C LYS A 66 -8.21 14.28 -6.70
N VAL A 67 -7.35 14.42 -5.69
CA VAL A 67 -7.03 13.36 -4.74
C VAL A 67 -7.20 13.85 -3.30
N SER A 68 -7.38 12.91 -2.39
CA SER A 68 -7.47 13.17 -0.95
C SER A 68 -6.16 13.74 -0.37
N PRO A 69 -6.19 14.34 0.82
CA PRO A 69 -4.99 14.78 1.52
C PRO A 69 -3.97 13.66 1.73
N ASP A 70 -4.42 12.44 2.07
CA ASP A 70 -3.57 11.28 2.28
C ASP A 70 -2.85 10.86 0.98
N CYS A 71 -3.58 10.77 -0.14
CA CYS A 71 -2.97 10.49 -1.43
C CYS A 71 -1.97 11.59 -1.82
N ARG A 72 -2.30 12.85 -1.57
CA ARG A 72 -1.40 13.98 -1.84
C ARG A 72 -0.12 13.93 -1.02
N GLU A 73 -0.19 13.56 0.26
CA GLU A 73 0.99 13.38 1.12
C GLU A 73 1.89 12.28 0.55
N LEU A 74 1.31 11.13 0.17
CA LEU A 74 2.04 10.03 -0.47
C LEU A 74 2.74 10.48 -1.76
N LEU A 75 2.03 11.24 -2.61
CA LEU A 75 2.59 11.78 -3.85
C LEU A 75 3.73 12.76 -3.59
N GLY A 76 3.60 13.61 -2.57
CA GLY A 76 4.65 14.51 -2.13
C GLY A 76 5.93 13.75 -1.77
N GLU A 77 5.81 12.67 -1.01
CA GLU A 77 6.97 11.84 -0.63
C GLU A 77 7.67 11.23 -1.85
N THR A 78 6.93 10.83 -2.89
CA THR A 78 7.57 10.28 -4.12
C THR A 78 8.55 11.26 -4.74
N THR A 79 8.35 12.57 -4.57
CA THR A 79 9.20 13.61 -5.17
C THR A 79 10.48 13.83 -4.38
N THR A 80 10.57 13.40 -3.13
CA THR A 80 11.79 13.44 -2.31
C THR A 80 12.68 12.23 -2.57
N CYS A 81 12.09 11.13 -2.99
CA CYS A 81 12.79 9.87 -3.27
C CYS A 81 13.66 9.94 -4.54
N LYS A 82 14.71 9.09 -4.56
CA LYS A 82 15.55 8.88 -5.74
C LYS A 82 15.13 7.58 -6.44
N TRP A 83 14.54 7.72 -7.62
CA TRP A 83 14.07 6.59 -8.41
C TRP A 83 15.16 6.13 -9.40
N ARG A 84 15.34 4.80 -9.50
CA ARG A 84 16.26 4.20 -10.50
C ARG A 84 15.75 4.36 -11.93
N SER A 85 14.45 4.46 -12.10
CA SER A 85 13.79 4.67 -13.39
C SER A 85 12.38 5.24 -13.17
N PRO A 86 11.78 5.88 -14.20
CA PRO A 86 10.39 6.32 -14.14
C PRO A 86 9.39 5.18 -13.83
N ALA A 87 9.66 3.97 -14.32
CA ALA A 87 8.85 2.79 -14.02
C ALA A 87 8.96 2.33 -12.56
N ALA A 88 10.09 2.58 -11.88
CA ALA A 88 10.24 2.25 -10.47
C ALA A 88 9.32 3.10 -9.59
N LEU A 89 9.09 4.36 -9.94
CA LEU A 89 8.14 5.25 -9.26
C LEU A 89 6.71 4.71 -9.38
N THR A 90 6.26 4.37 -10.59
CA THR A 90 4.88 3.89 -10.79
C THR A 90 4.65 2.54 -10.12
N ARG A 91 5.64 1.63 -10.14
CA ARG A 91 5.56 0.36 -9.39
C ARG A 91 5.50 0.56 -7.88
N ALA A 92 6.24 1.54 -7.34
CA ALA A 92 6.18 1.85 -5.93
C ALA A 92 4.83 2.44 -5.52
N LEU A 93 4.22 3.29 -6.36
CA LEU A 93 2.85 3.77 -6.16
C LEU A 93 1.83 2.63 -6.27
N GLU A 94 1.95 1.76 -7.28
CA GLU A 94 1.11 0.56 -7.43
C GLU A 94 1.14 -0.29 -6.15
N ARG A 95 2.35 -0.55 -5.65
CA ARG A 95 2.54 -1.25 -4.37
C ARG A 95 1.80 -0.56 -3.22
N GLN A 96 1.81 0.78 -3.14
CA GLN A 96 1.08 1.51 -2.09
C GLN A 96 -0.43 1.37 -2.22
N GLY A 97 -0.97 1.35 -3.43
CA GLY A 97 -2.39 1.07 -3.67
C GLY A 97 -2.79 -0.32 -3.17
N VAL A 98 -2.00 -1.34 -3.51
CA VAL A 98 -2.22 -2.72 -3.01
C VAL A 98 -2.14 -2.77 -1.49
N ARG A 99 -1.12 -2.14 -0.89
CA ARG A 99 -0.97 -2.09 0.58
C ARG A 99 -2.13 -1.36 1.25
N ALA A 100 -2.69 -0.31 0.63
CA ALA A 100 -3.84 0.41 1.17
C ALA A 100 -5.09 -0.49 1.25
N VAL A 101 -5.36 -1.30 0.22
CA VAL A 101 -6.43 -2.31 0.24
C VAL A 101 -6.17 -3.34 1.34
N LEU A 102 -4.97 -3.92 1.38
CA LEU A 102 -4.60 -4.95 2.36
C LEU A 102 -4.65 -4.43 3.82
N ARG A 103 -4.25 -3.17 4.06
CA ARG A 103 -4.42 -2.54 5.39
C ARG A 103 -5.88 -2.36 5.75
N GLY A 104 -6.73 -1.95 4.79
CA GLY A 104 -8.17 -1.87 4.99
C GLY A 104 -8.78 -3.23 5.35
N ALA A 105 -8.42 -4.26 4.61
CA ALA A 105 -8.83 -5.64 4.89
C ALA A 105 -8.37 -6.09 6.29
N ARG A 106 -7.15 -5.72 6.70
CA ARG A 106 -6.63 -6.02 8.04
C ARG A 106 -7.42 -5.33 9.15
N GLN A 107 -7.80 -4.06 8.95
CA GLN A 107 -8.64 -3.34 9.91
C GLN A 107 -10.05 -3.95 10.04
N ALA A 108 -10.54 -4.55 8.95
CA ALA A 108 -11.82 -5.26 8.90
C ALA A 108 -11.71 -6.76 9.28
N ASP A 109 -10.56 -7.21 9.76
CA ASP A 109 -10.26 -8.60 10.11
C ASP A 109 -10.44 -9.60 8.94
N ARG A 110 -10.17 -9.13 7.71
CA ARG A 110 -10.33 -9.87 6.46
C ARG A 110 -9.04 -10.16 5.72
N PHE A 111 -7.90 -9.78 6.29
CA PHE A 111 -6.60 -9.85 5.62
C PHE A 111 -6.26 -11.25 5.09
N GLU A 112 -6.42 -12.27 5.94
CA GLU A 112 -6.16 -13.66 5.56
C GLU A 112 -7.14 -14.13 4.49
N ALA A 113 -8.42 -13.75 4.61
CA ALA A 113 -9.43 -14.09 3.61
C ALA A 113 -9.08 -13.50 2.23
N VAL A 114 -8.61 -12.24 2.19
CA VAL A 114 -8.19 -11.59 0.93
C VAL A 114 -6.99 -12.32 0.31
N ALA A 115 -6.01 -12.74 1.10
CA ALA A 115 -4.86 -13.49 0.60
C ALA A 115 -5.27 -14.85 0.03
N ASP A 116 -6.13 -15.59 0.74
CA ASP A 116 -6.66 -16.88 0.28
C ASP A 116 -7.51 -16.73 -0.99
N GLU A 117 -8.41 -15.75 -1.02
CA GLU A 117 -9.25 -15.46 -2.18
C GLU A 117 -8.41 -15.11 -3.42
N LEU A 118 -7.39 -14.23 -3.29
CA LEU A 118 -6.46 -13.91 -4.39
C LEU A 118 -5.73 -15.15 -4.89
N PHE A 119 -5.28 -16.02 -3.99
CA PHE A 119 -4.63 -17.27 -4.36
C PHE A 119 -5.58 -18.19 -5.16
N HIS A 120 -6.84 -18.31 -4.72
CA HIS A 120 -7.85 -19.10 -5.43
C HIS A 120 -8.17 -18.51 -6.82
N VAL A 121 -8.30 -17.18 -6.93
CA VAL A 121 -8.51 -16.51 -8.22
C VAL A 121 -7.33 -16.74 -9.17
N SER A 122 -6.09 -16.64 -8.68
CA SER A 122 -4.90 -16.96 -9.48
C SER A 122 -4.92 -18.40 -9.98
N ARG A 123 -5.25 -19.35 -9.12
CA ARG A 123 -5.35 -20.78 -9.52
C ARG A 123 -6.47 -21.03 -10.53
N LEU A 124 -7.61 -20.39 -10.37
CA LEU A 124 -8.72 -20.49 -11.32
C LEU A 124 -8.28 -20.07 -12.72
N VAL A 125 -7.61 -18.91 -12.83
CA VAL A 125 -7.12 -18.40 -14.12
C VAL A 125 -6.03 -19.29 -14.70
N ARG A 126 -5.06 -19.73 -13.89
CA ARG A 126 -4.00 -20.67 -14.33
C ARG A 126 -4.54 -22.00 -14.84
N GLY A 127 -5.64 -22.48 -14.28
CA GLY A 127 -6.27 -23.74 -14.68
C GLY A 127 -7.02 -23.67 -16.02
N GLN A 128 -7.19 -22.47 -16.60
CA GLN A 128 -8.03 -22.26 -17.79
C GLN A 128 -7.32 -21.41 -18.85
N ALA A 129 -6.69 -22.02 -19.84
CA ALA A 129 -5.96 -21.33 -20.91
C ALA A 129 -6.83 -20.31 -21.67
N ALA A 130 -8.11 -20.61 -21.88
CA ALA A 130 -9.04 -19.69 -22.53
C ALA A 130 -9.25 -18.39 -21.71
N LEU A 131 -9.26 -18.50 -20.37
CA LEU A 131 -9.42 -17.36 -19.47
C LEU A 131 -8.14 -16.52 -19.43
N GLN A 132 -6.96 -17.15 -19.39
CA GLN A 132 -5.68 -16.45 -19.49
C GLN A 132 -5.61 -15.59 -20.78
N VAL A 133 -5.96 -16.20 -21.92
CA VAL A 133 -6.00 -15.51 -23.20
C VAL A 133 -7.02 -14.35 -23.16
N ALA A 134 -8.21 -14.59 -22.63
CA ALA A 134 -9.27 -13.57 -22.60
C ALA A 134 -8.92 -12.37 -21.69
N LEU A 135 -8.27 -12.60 -20.55
CA LEU A 135 -7.83 -11.55 -19.62
C LEU A 135 -6.59 -10.80 -20.12
N GLY A 136 -5.74 -11.47 -20.93
CA GLY A 136 -4.54 -10.87 -21.53
C GLY A 136 -4.74 -10.27 -22.92
N ASP A 137 -5.93 -10.38 -23.53
CA ASP A 137 -6.18 -9.95 -24.91
C ASP A 137 -6.11 -8.41 -25.05
N PRO A 138 -5.11 -7.86 -25.75
CA PRO A 138 -4.97 -6.42 -25.93
C PRO A 138 -6.06 -5.82 -26.83
N ASN A 139 -6.80 -6.63 -27.61
CA ASN A 139 -7.89 -6.17 -28.46
C ASN A 139 -9.20 -5.97 -27.68
N ARG A 140 -9.28 -6.49 -26.45
CA ARG A 140 -10.40 -6.22 -25.55
C ARG A 140 -10.12 -4.99 -24.70
N SER A 141 -11.16 -4.19 -24.46
CA SER A 141 -11.04 -3.08 -23.53
C SER A 141 -10.72 -3.57 -22.11
N VAL A 142 -10.04 -2.75 -21.32
CA VAL A 142 -9.80 -3.06 -19.90
C VAL A 142 -11.14 -3.28 -19.18
N ALA A 143 -12.16 -2.49 -19.50
CA ALA A 143 -13.49 -2.61 -18.91
C ALA A 143 -14.13 -3.98 -19.20
N ASP A 144 -14.07 -4.47 -20.44
CA ASP A 144 -14.64 -5.77 -20.81
C ASP A 144 -13.91 -6.93 -20.11
N ARG A 145 -12.59 -6.81 -19.95
CA ARG A 145 -11.77 -7.79 -19.24
C ARG A 145 -12.08 -7.81 -17.73
N GLN A 146 -12.28 -6.63 -17.14
CA GLN A 146 -12.68 -6.49 -15.73
C GLN A 146 -14.11 -7.00 -15.49
N GLU A 147 -15.03 -6.76 -16.43
CA GLU A 147 -16.39 -7.27 -16.36
C GLU A 147 -16.43 -8.80 -16.47
N LEU A 148 -15.66 -9.38 -17.39
CA LEU A 148 -15.49 -10.83 -17.49
C LEU A 148 -15.01 -11.43 -16.16
N LEU A 149 -13.97 -10.84 -15.55
CA LEU A 149 -13.45 -11.29 -14.26
C LEU A 149 -14.52 -11.16 -13.16
N THR A 150 -15.22 -10.03 -13.12
CA THR A 150 -16.28 -9.78 -12.14
C THR A 150 -17.42 -10.79 -12.25
N THR A 151 -17.84 -11.11 -13.45
CA THR A 151 -18.89 -12.12 -13.71
C THR A 151 -18.47 -13.51 -13.22
N LEU A 152 -17.17 -13.82 -13.30
CA LEU A 152 -16.66 -15.14 -12.92
C LEU A 152 -16.44 -15.32 -11.42
N VAL A 153 -15.99 -14.29 -10.73
CA VAL A 153 -15.56 -14.40 -9.32
C VAL A 153 -16.27 -13.43 -8.36
N GLY A 154 -17.04 -12.46 -8.86
CA GLY A 154 -17.59 -11.38 -8.04
C GLY A 154 -18.48 -11.84 -6.90
N ASP A 155 -19.25 -12.89 -7.10
CA ASP A 155 -20.14 -13.47 -6.06
C ASP A 155 -19.39 -14.41 -5.09
N CYS A 156 -18.12 -14.73 -5.39
CA CYS A 156 -17.32 -15.70 -4.63
C CYS A 156 -16.24 -15.08 -3.77
N VAL A 157 -15.94 -13.79 -3.96
CA VAL A 157 -14.85 -13.06 -3.28
C VAL A 157 -15.34 -11.76 -2.66
N GLY A 158 -14.60 -11.27 -1.67
CA GLY A 158 -14.90 -9.97 -1.07
C GLY A 158 -14.51 -8.79 -1.96
N GLU A 159 -15.03 -7.59 -1.63
CA GLU A 159 -14.81 -6.36 -2.40
C GLU A 159 -13.32 -5.98 -2.49
N ASP A 160 -12.56 -6.21 -1.43
CA ASP A 160 -11.11 -5.95 -1.41
C ASP A 160 -10.38 -6.82 -2.43
N THR A 161 -10.69 -8.11 -2.46
CA THR A 161 -10.14 -9.07 -3.42
C THR A 161 -10.56 -8.73 -4.85
N LEU A 162 -11.83 -8.40 -5.05
CA LEU A 162 -12.35 -8.00 -6.35
C LEU A 162 -11.66 -6.73 -6.87
N THR A 163 -11.42 -5.76 -5.99
CA THR A 163 -10.68 -4.53 -6.32
C THR A 163 -9.26 -4.85 -6.80
N LEU A 164 -8.52 -5.69 -6.08
CA LEU A 164 -7.18 -6.10 -6.47
C LEU A 164 -7.17 -6.95 -7.74
N ALA A 165 -8.10 -7.88 -7.89
CA ALA A 165 -8.22 -8.70 -9.09
C ALA A 165 -8.55 -7.86 -10.35
N ARG A 166 -9.47 -6.91 -10.24
CA ARG A 166 -9.74 -5.93 -11.31
C ARG A 166 -8.51 -5.09 -11.63
N ARG A 167 -7.74 -4.73 -10.61
CA ARG A 167 -6.49 -3.97 -10.80
C ARG A 167 -5.46 -4.79 -11.59
N ALA A 168 -5.29 -6.06 -11.28
CA ALA A 168 -4.35 -6.94 -11.99
C ALA A 168 -4.65 -7.07 -13.50
N VAL A 169 -5.92 -6.92 -13.91
CA VAL A 169 -6.31 -6.91 -15.33
C VAL A 169 -5.79 -5.69 -16.10
N VAL A 170 -5.50 -4.59 -15.41
CA VAL A 170 -5.05 -3.32 -16.05
C VAL A 170 -3.61 -3.41 -16.53
N ALA A 171 -2.79 -4.26 -15.96
CA ALA A 171 -1.39 -4.39 -16.30
C ALA A 171 -1.19 -4.72 -17.80
N SER A 172 -0.23 -4.04 -18.42
CA SER A 172 0.12 -4.23 -19.84
C SER A 172 1.45 -4.94 -20.05
N ASP A 173 2.34 -4.88 -19.05
CA ASP A 173 3.71 -5.37 -19.14
C ASP A 173 3.91 -6.72 -18.44
N SER A 174 2.85 -7.27 -17.86
CA SER A 174 2.82 -8.53 -17.09
C SER A 174 1.51 -9.27 -17.32
N THR A 175 1.48 -10.57 -17.01
CA THR A 175 0.24 -11.33 -17.05
C THR A 175 -0.57 -11.10 -15.78
N PHE A 176 -1.87 -11.40 -15.84
CA PHE A 176 -2.76 -11.34 -14.68
C PHE A 176 -2.20 -12.12 -13.48
N GLU A 177 -1.70 -13.33 -13.74
CA GLU A 177 -1.15 -14.21 -12.71
C GLU A 177 0.11 -13.64 -12.07
N GLN A 178 0.98 -13.00 -12.87
CA GLN A 178 2.19 -12.36 -12.36
C GLN A 178 1.85 -11.17 -11.46
N GLU A 179 0.83 -10.39 -11.79
CA GLU A 179 0.36 -9.31 -10.93
C GLU A 179 -0.22 -9.83 -9.62
N ILE A 180 -1.09 -10.85 -9.66
CA ILE A 180 -1.64 -11.46 -8.45
C ILE A 180 -0.53 -12.08 -7.58
N ASP A 181 0.45 -12.74 -8.17
CA ASP A 181 1.61 -13.27 -7.43
C ASP A 181 2.40 -12.14 -6.74
N GLY A 182 2.55 -10.99 -7.42
CA GLY A 182 3.13 -9.79 -6.83
C GLY A 182 2.32 -9.27 -5.64
N TYR A 183 0.99 -9.28 -5.73
CA TYR A 183 0.12 -8.86 -4.63
C TYR A 183 0.15 -9.84 -3.45
N LEU A 184 0.20 -11.14 -3.71
CA LEU A 184 0.39 -12.16 -2.69
C LEU A 184 1.76 -12.04 -2.00
N HIS A 185 2.81 -11.66 -2.74
CA HIS A 185 4.11 -11.39 -2.15
C HIS A 185 4.06 -10.18 -1.20
N ILE A 186 3.37 -9.09 -1.61
CA ILE A 186 3.13 -7.94 -0.73
C ILE A 186 2.33 -8.34 0.51
N ALA A 187 1.31 -9.18 0.36
CA ALA A 187 0.54 -9.68 1.49
C ALA A 187 1.41 -10.51 2.44
N ALA A 188 2.27 -11.40 1.93
CA ALA A 188 3.19 -12.18 2.74
C ALA A 188 4.18 -11.29 3.51
N GLU A 189 4.78 -10.28 2.87
CA GLU A 189 5.64 -9.31 3.54
C GLU A 189 4.91 -8.53 4.63
N MET A 190 3.62 -8.26 4.45
CA MET A 190 2.79 -7.59 5.46
C MET A 190 2.37 -8.56 6.57
N ALA A 191 2.12 -9.84 6.28
CA ALA A 191 1.79 -10.86 7.28
C ALA A 191 2.94 -11.08 8.27
N ASP A 192 4.19 -11.03 7.80
CA ASP A 192 5.39 -11.17 8.64
C ASP A 192 5.60 -9.99 9.61
N ARG A 193 4.86 -8.88 9.44
CA ARG A 193 4.92 -7.73 10.34
C ARG A 193 4.01 -7.94 11.54
N LYS A 194 4.57 -7.85 12.74
CA LYS A 194 3.77 -7.85 13.97
C LYS A 194 3.06 -6.52 14.14
N ARG A 195 1.76 -6.56 14.45
CA ARG A 195 0.98 -5.36 14.73
C ARG A 195 1.18 -4.92 16.19
N ALA A 196 1.59 -3.66 16.38
CA ALA A 196 1.61 -3.02 17.67
C ALA A 196 0.61 -1.85 17.69
N ILE A 197 -0.26 -1.81 18.70
CA ILE A 197 -1.17 -0.68 18.95
C ILE A 197 -0.57 0.11 20.09
N VAL A 198 -0.24 1.38 19.85
CA VAL A 198 0.27 2.29 20.88
C VAL A 198 -0.81 3.30 21.24
N THR A 199 -1.23 3.28 22.51
CA THR A 199 -2.17 4.27 23.06
C THR A 199 -1.41 5.30 23.87
N THR A 200 -1.56 6.58 23.50
CA THR A 200 -0.87 7.72 24.13
C THR A 200 -1.84 8.86 24.40
N ALA A 201 -1.50 9.71 25.36
CA ALA A 201 -2.31 10.90 25.70
C ALA A 201 -2.32 11.98 24.58
N ARG A 202 -1.31 12.00 23.74
CA ARG A 202 -1.13 12.94 22.60
C ARG A 202 -0.48 12.20 21.46
N ALA A 203 -0.74 12.66 20.22
CA ALA A 203 -0.14 12.10 19.03
C ALA A 203 1.41 12.11 19.13
N LEU A 204 2.01 10.98 18.72
CA LEU A 204 3.46 10.85 18.65
C LEU A 204 4.02 11.70 17.52
N THR A 205 5.16 12.33 17.77
CA THR A 205 5.94 12.92 16.68
C THR A 205 6.56 11.81 15.81
N ASP A 206 6.95 12.14 14.57
CA ASP A 206 7.60 11.17 13.66
C ASP A 206 8.86 10.56 14.28
N VAL A 207 9.63 11.35 15.03
CA VAL A 207 10.84 10.88 15.73
C VAL A 207 10.48 9.89 16.84
N GLN A 208 9.45 10.18 17.62
CA GLN A 208 8.99 9.28 18.70
C GLN A 208 8.43 7.98 18.13
N ARG A 209 7.63 8.08 17.07
CA ARG A 209 7.10 6.92 16.35
C ARG A 209 8.22 6.01 15.83
N ALA A 210 9.21 6.57 15.16
CA ALA A 210 10.35 5.81 14.63
C ALA A 210 11.14 5.12 15.74
N GLU A 211 11.34 5.77 16.89
CA GLU A 211 12.04 5.19 18.03
C GLU A 211 11.25 4.04 18.66
N VAL A 212 9.92 4.18 18.81
CA VAL A 212 9.04 3.12 19.33
C VAL A 212 9.10 1.89 18.41
N VAL A 213 8.94 2.09 17.09
CA VAL A 213 9.04 1.00 16.11
C VAL A 213 10.39 0.28 16.23
N LYS A 214 11.50 1.02 16.22
CA LYS A 214 12.85 0.47 16.33
C LYS A 214 13.06 -0.36 17.62
N GLN A 215 12.52 0.12 18.73
CA GLN A 215 12.63 -0.62 20.00
C GLN A 215 11.78 -1.90 19.97
N LEU A 216 10.56 -1.84 19.44
CA LEU A 216 9.70 -3.00 19.32
C LEU A 216 10.29 -4.05 18.35
N GLU A 217 10.83 -3.64 17.22
CA GLU A 217 11.52 -4.54 16.28
C GLU A 217 12.72 -5.23 16.92
N ARG A 218 13.47 -4.51 17.77
CA ARG A 218 14.59 -5.10 18.54
C ARG A 218 14.12 -6.15 19.55
N ILE A 219 12.96 -5.94 20.19
CA ILE A 219 12.41 -6.85 21.19
C ILE A 219 11.79 -8.08 20.50
N THR A 220 11.07 -7.87 19.41
CA THR A 220 10.27 -8.92 18.75
C THR A 220 11.04 -9.72 17.72
N GLY A 221 12.16 -9.18 17.22
CA GLY A 221 12.92 -9.74 16.11
C GLY A 221 12.17 -9.72 14.77
N SER A 222 11.04 -9.01 14.68
CA SER A 222 10.17 -8.95 13.49
C SER A 222 9.85 -7.50 13.16
N PRO A 223 9.64 -7.16 11.87
CA PRO A 223 9.16 -5.84 11.48
C PRO A 223 7.83 -5.51 12.17
N ILE A 224 7.66 -4.25 12.59
CA ILE A 224 6.47 -3.80 13.34
C ILE A 224 5.64 -2.85 12.49
N GLU A 225 4.34 -3.12 12.41
CA GLU A 225 3.33 -2.17 11.96
C GLU A 225 2.72 -1.46 13.18
N LEU A 226 3.01 -0.16 13.32
CA LEU A 226 2.56 0.64 14.46
C LEU A 226 1.25 1.35 14.14
N SER A 227 0.18 0.99 14.86
CA SER A 227 -1.08 1.74 14.89
C SER A 227 -1.13 2.63 16.13
N GLU A 228 -1.55 3.88 15.98
CA GLU A 228 -1.63 4.84 17.08
C GLU A 228 -3.08 5.12 17.45
N VAL A 229 -3.35 5.11 18.76
CA VAL A 229 -4.61 5.53 19.35
C VAL A 229 -4.33 6.67 20.33
N VAL A 230 -4.98 7.81 20.13
CA VAL A 230 -4.86 8.95 21.06
C VAL A 230 -6.01 8.88 22.05
N ASP A 231 -5.68 8.63 23.32
CA ASP A 231 -6.63 8.62 24.44
C ASP A 231 -6.15 9.59 25.54
N PRO A 232 -6.82 10.76 25.70
CA PRO A 232 -6.47 11.72 26.74
C PRO A 232 -6.59 11.19 28.18
N ALA A 233 -7.24 10.04 28.40
CA ALA A 233 -7.35 9.41 29.72
C ALA A 233 -6.03 8.75 30.17
N VAL A 234 -5.09 8.55 29.28
CA VAL A 234 -3.74 8.04 29.60
C VAL A 234 -2.95 9.12 30.34
N LEU A 235 -2.63 8.89 31.61
CA LEU A 235 -1.96 9.87 32.51
C LEU A 235 -0.48 10.14 32.19
N GLY A 236 0.01 9.69 31.02
CA GLY A 236 1.40 9.81 30.55
C GLY A 236 2.04 8.46 30.27
N GLY A 237 3.09 8.45 29.43
CA GLY A 237 3.67 7.23 28.89
C GLY A 237 2.90 6.69 27.68
N ALA A 238 3.07 5.40 27.39
CA ALA A 238 2.41 4.71 26.31
C ALA A 238 1.96 3.32 26.76
N LEU A 239 0.75 2.94 26.38
CA LEU A 239 0.27 1.57 26.47
C LEU A 239 0.50 0.91 25.11
N ILE A 240 1.28 -0.16 25.08
CA ILE A 240 1.62 -0.86 23.84
C ILE A 240 1.02 -2.26 23.88
N ASN A 241 0.10 -2.53 22.96
CA ASN A 241 -0.46 -3.86 22.73
C ASN A 241 0.24 -4.49 21.53
N LEU A 242 0.87 -5.64 21.71
CA LEU A 242 1.57 -6.39 20.67
C LEU A 242 0.89 -7.75 20.47
N GLY A 243 -0.09 -7.81 19.58
CA GLY A 243 -0.97 -8.98 19.49
C GLY A 243 -1.70 -9.20 20.84
N ASP A 244 -1.50 -10.37 21.45
CA ASP A 244 -2.10 -10.72 22.75
C ASP A 244 -1.27 -10.25 23.97
N GLU A 245 -0.08 -9.69 23.75
CA GLU A 245 0.79 -9.17 24.82
C GLU A 245 0.58 -7.67 25.02
N VAL A 246 0.41 -7.25 26.28
CA VAL A 246 0.28 -5.84 26.70
C VAL A 246 1.56 -5.40 27.39
N ILE A 247 2.24 -4.41 26.81
CA ILE A 247 3.42 -3.76 27.43
C ILE A 247 2.96 -2.40 27.96
N ASP A 248 2.73 -2.31 29.27
CA ASP A 248 2.33 -1.07 29.94
C ASP A 248 3.57 -0.32 30.45
N SER A 249 3.85 0.84 29.84
CA SER A 249 4.87 1.79 30.27
C SER A 249 4.27 3.13 30.72
N THR A 250 3.02 3.13 31.16
CA THR A 250 2.36 4.31 31.70
C THR A 250 2.85 4.68 33.09
N VAL A 251 2.80 5.98 33.43
CA VAL A 251 3.24 6.49 34.75
C VAL A 251 2.33 6.04 35.91
N ALA A 252 1.17 5.45 35.61
CA ALA A 252 0.23 4.98 36.63
C ALA A 252 0.70 3.74 37.42
N HIS A 253 1.83 3.13 37.04
CA HIS A 253 2.40 1.93 37.69
C HIS A 253 3.76 2.18 38.37
N ARG A 254 4.08 3.45 38.71
CA ARG A 254 5.21 3.78 39.60
C ARG A 254 4.77 4.36 40.93
#